data_f11e66591d7831e789b191eda7e2e7ca
#
_entry.id   f11e66591d7831e789b191eda7e2e7ca
#
_cell.length_a   1.000
_cell.length_b   1.000
_cell.length_c   1.000
_cell.angle_alpha   90.00
_cell.angle_beta   90.00
_cell.angle_gamma   90.00
#
_symmetry.space_group_name_H-M   'P 1'
#
loop_
_entity.id
_entity.type
_entity.pdbx_description
1 polymer ?
#
loop_
_entity_poly.entity_id
_entity_poly.type
_entity_poly.pdbx_seq_one_letter_code
_entity_poly.pdbx_strand_id
1 'polypeptide(L)'
;MILEWLFIAIFSMSSIAFASIPENELDKSDDHPWNISEKEFWDIITFTYNIYKPIFDNLVAENGKVNWWFVSNWQSKIVNIYAKKEKVPWNKWTIEVNGALARRVELSKDGFYLALCHEIGHLVGGHPLMDYTQYSSEGQADYYATHVCARKIFGAMEKAKPLLKVGVKIELCDKNFDTVFDQNVCYRTILAAKSLADTMYIANKQTRSPELDQPDTYKVKLTYQLHTPAQCRLDTYIAGILCDKLWDDKRIPTEHNAVCRNRPACWYAP
;
A
#
# COMPACT_ATOMS: atom_id res chain seq x y z
N MET A 1 -27.92 51.85 0.32
CA MET A 1 -26.68 51.15 0.61
C MET A 1 -27.06 49.72 0.95
N ILE A 2 -26.99 48.84 -0.04
CA ILE A 2 -27.32 47.41 0.13
C ILE A 2 -25.96 46.71 0.24
N LEU A 3 -25.68 46.12 1.39
CA LEU A 3 -24.46 45.37 1.67
C LEU A 3 -24.66 43.95 1.11
N GLU A 4 -24.04 43.66 -0.02
CA GLU A 4 -23.97 42.30 -0.58
C GLU A 4 -22.98 41.47 0.25
N TRP A 5 -23.49 40.44 0.93
CA TRP A 5 -22.67 39.41 1.58
C TRP A 5 -22.20 38.41 0.53
N LEU A 6 -20.93 38.51 0.14
CA LEU A 6 -20.26 37.46 -0.65
C LEU A 6 -20.02 36.25 0.26
N PHE A 7 -20.83 35.21 0.11
CA PHE A 7 -20.52 33.90 0.63
C PHE A 7 -19.41 33.26 -0.23
N ILE A 8 -18.18 33.30 0.25
CA ILE A 8 -17.09 32.51 -0.32
C ILE A 8 -17.32 31.07 0.15
N ALA A 9 -17.88 30.25 -0.72
CA ALA A 9 -17.92 28.80 -0.53
C ALA A 9 -16.49 28.26 -0.64
N ILE A 10 -15.86 27.98 0.49
CA ILE A 10 -14.58 27.26 0.52
C ILE A 10 -14.90 25.81 0.15
N PHE A 11 -14.74 25.47 -1.13
CA PHE A 11 -14.71 24.08 -1.56
C PHE A 11 -13.42 23.46 -0.99
N SER A 12 -13.55 22.66 0.07
CA SER A 12 -12.49 21.77 0.49
C SER A 12 -12.33 20.70 -0.60
N MET A 13 -11.37 20.87 -1.49
CA MET A 13 -10.96 19.81 -2.40
C MET A 13 -10.30 18.70 -1.57
N SER A 14 -11.07 17.71 -1.17
CA SER A 14 -10.52 16.43 -0.72
C SER A 14 -9.88 15.78 -1.93
N SER A 15 -8.54 15.77 -1.96
CA SER A 15 -7.80 15.02 -2.98
C SER A 15 -8.01 13.53 -2.69
N ILE A 16 -8.77 12.87 -3.52
CA ILE A 16 -8.94 11.41 -3.47
C ILE A 16 -7.77 10.81 -4.22
N ALA A 17 -6.97 9.95 -3.57
CA ALA A 17 -6.01 9.12 -4.28
C ALA A 17 -6.80 8.23 -5.25
N PHE A 18 -6.43 8.23 -6.52
CA PHE A 18 -7.14 7.46 -7.54
C PHE A 18 -6.98 5.97 -7.27
N ALA A 19 -8.10 5.27 -7.34
CA ALA A 19 -8.18 3.83 -7.17
C ALA A 19 -7.29 3.07 -8.17
N SER A 20 -6.48 2.14 -7.67
CA SER A 20 -5.61 1.28 -8.50
C SER A 20 -6.37 0.26 -9.33
N ILE A 21 -7.65 0.07 -9.05
CA ILE A 21 -8.54 -0.87 -9.73
C ILE A 21 -9.67 -0.05 -10.34
N PRO A 22 -10.01 -0.23 -11.63
CA PRO A 22 -11.16 0.42 -12.25
C PRO A 22 -12.42 0.16 -11.44
N GLU A 23 -13.39 1.08 -11.51
CA GLU A 23 -14.68 0.88 -10.88
C GLU A 23 -15.26 -0.48 -11.27
N ASN A 24 -15.38 -1.35 -10.32
CA ASN A 24 -16.01 -2.64 -10.45
C ASN A 24 -16.68 -2.98 -9.12
N GLU A 25 -17.72 -3.80 -9.19
CA GLU A 25 -18.47 -4.25 -8.05
C GLU A 25 -18.37 -5.76 -7.93
N LEU A 26 -18.24 -6.24 -6.71
CA LEU A 26 -18.30 -7.65 -6.37
C LEU A 26 -19.34 -7.83 -5.25
N ASP A 27 -20.39 -8.55 -5.57
CA ASP A 27 -21.48 -8.77 -4.61
C ASP A 27 -21.05 -9.74 -3.50
N LYS A 28 -21.72 -9.69 -2.35
CA LYS A 28 -21.48 -10.62 -1.24
C LYS A 28 -21.86 -12.05 -1.60
N SER A 29 -22.79 -12.23 -2.53
CA SER A 29 -23.16 -13.53 -3.08
C SER A 29 -22.00 -14.23 -3.83
N ASP A 30 -20.96 -13.48 -4.21
CA ASP A 30 -19.79 -14.00 -4.88
C ASP A 30 -18.73 -14.53 -3.90
N ASP A 31 -19.05 -14.62 -2.60
CA ASP A 31 -18.17 -15.18 -1.59
C ASP A 31 -17.79 -16.62 -1.93
N HIS A 32 -16.47 -16.87 -1.97
CA HIS A 32 -15.90 -18.18 -2.25
C HIS A 32 -15.15 -18.71 -1.01
N PRO A 33 -15.08 -20.03 -0.77
CA PRO A 33 -14.38 -20.61 0.40
C PRO A 33 -12.92 -20.20 0.55
N TRP A 34 -12.28 -19.80 -0.56
CA TRP A 34 -10.88 -19.32 -0.57
C TRP A 34 -10.74 -17.83 -0.30
N ASN A 35 -11.84 -17.10 -0.27
CA ASN A 35 -11.83 -15.67 -0.01
C ASN A 35 -11.52 -15.38 1.46
N ILE A 36 -11.11 -14.13 1.71
CA ILE A 36 -10.98 -13.62 3.07
C ILE A 36 -12.39 -13.54 3.68
N SER A 37 -12.63 -14.25 4.78
CA SER A 37 -13.90 -14.19 5.51
C SER A 37 -14.09 -12.83 6.19
N GLU A 38 -15.35 -12.50 6.56
CA GLU A 38 -15.63 -11.27 7.30
C GLU A 38 -14.80 -11.15 8.58
N LYS A 39 -14.68 -12.25 9.33
CA LYS A 39 -13.85 -12.27 10.54
C LYS A 39 -12.39 -11.92 10.23
N GLU A 40 -11.82 -12.53 9.21
CA GLU A 40 -10.43 -12.29 8.81
C GLU A 40 -10.23 -10.86 8.28
N PHE A 41 -11.20 -10.29 7.58
CA PHE A 41 -11.19 -8.89 7.17
C PHE A 41 -11.03 -7.96 8.38
N TRP A 42 -11.83 -8.16 9.43
CA TRP A 42 -11.72 -7.36 10.65
C TRP A 42 -10.44 -7.63 11.44
N ASP A 43 -9.98 -8.88 11.50
CA ASP A 43 -8.72 -9.25 12.16
C ASP A 43 -7.52 -8.58 11.47
N ILE A 44 -7.48 -8.59 10.13
CA ILE A 44 -6.41 -7.96 9.33
C ILE A 44 -6.36 -6.45 9.57
N ILE A 45 -7.51 -5.78 9.51
CA ILE A 45 -7.59 -4.32 9.73
C ILE A 45 -7.17 -3.98 11.15
N THR A 46 -7.68 -4.70 12.15
CA THR A 46 -7.37 -4.49 13.56
C THR A 46 -5.87 -4.70 13.83
N PHE A 47 -5.29 -5.76 13.28
CA PHE A 47 -3.86 -6.04 13.44
C PHE A 47 -3.00 -4.93 12.81
N THR A 48 -3.33 -4.50 11.58
CA THR A 48 -2.65 -3.41 10.91
C THR A 48 -2.76 -2.10 11.70
N TYR A 49 -3.96 -1.79 12.19
CA TYR A 49 -4.19 -0.62 13.04
C TYR A 49 -3.30 -0.64 14.29
N ASN A 50 -3.25 -1.74 15.00
CA ASN A 50 -2.46 -1.86 16.24
C ASN A 50 -0.96 -1.69 15.99
N ILE A 51 -0.44 -2.17 14.87
CA ILE A 51 0.98 -1.96 14.47
C ILE A 51 1.26 -0.48 14.18
N TYR A 52 0.34 0.22 13.51
CA TYR A 52 0.56 1.58 13.03
C TYR A 52 0.08 2.67 13.98
N LYS A 53 -0.83 2.36 14.91
CA LYS A 53 -1.36 3.34 15.88
C LYS A 53 -0.26 4.10 16.63
N PRO A 54 0.78 3.44 17.20
CA PRO A 54 1.84 4.17 17.91
C PRO A 54 2.64 5.12 16.98
N ILE A 55 2.76 4.79 15.69
CA ILE A 55 3.47 5.60 14.70
C ILE A 55 2.65 6.86 14.42
N PHE A 56 1.36 6.71 14.11
CA PHE A 56 0.48 7.84 13.82
C PHE A 56 0.19 8.72 15.04
N ASP A 57 0.08 8.13 16.24
CA ASP A 57 -0.11 8.89 17.48
C ASP A 57 1.06 9.85 17.78
N ASN A 58 2.27 9.52 17.28
CA ASN A 58 3.47 10.33 17.43
C ASN A 58 3.76 11.24 16.21
N LEU A 59 2.97 11.10 15.13
CA LEU A 59 3.18 11.86 13.92
C LEU A 59 2.59 13.27 14.05
N VAL A 60 3.40 14.26 13.70
CA VAL A 60 3.00 15.66 13.65
C VAL A 60 3.09 16.13 12.20
N ALA A 61 1.95 16.46 11.61
CA ALA A 61 1.86 17.10 10.30
C ALA A 61 1.87 18.65 10.45
N GLU A 62 1.86 19.38 9.33
CA GLU A 62 1.91 20.84 9.30
C GLU A 62 0.90 21.53 10.23
N ASN A 63 -0.30 20.96 10.42
CA ASN A 63 -1.39 21.52 11.21
C ASN A 63 -1.56 20.83 12.57
N GLY A 64 -0.51 20.20 13.13
CA GLY A 64 -0.53 19.53 14.43
C GLY A 64 -0.65 18.01 14.37
N LYS A 65 -1.09 17.38 15.45
CA LYS A 65 -1.18 15.92 15.55
C LYS A 65 -2.12 15.35 14.49
N VAL A 66 -1.74 14.18 13.96
CA VAL A 66 -2.56 13.43 13.02
C VAL A 66 -3.58 12.59 13.79
N ASN A 67 -4.85 12.69 13.40
CA ASN A 67 -5.90 11.78 13.83
C ASN A 67 -6.08 10.72 12.73
N TRP A 68 -5.75 9.48 13.01
CA TRP A 68 -5.74 8.41 12.04
C TRP A 68 -6.60 7.23 12.45
N TRP A 69 -7.36 6.68 11.49
CA TRP A 69 -8.12 5.45 11.66
C TRP A 69 -8.54 4.83 10.32
N PHE A 70 -9.01 3.59 10.39
CA PHE A 70 -9.69 2.93 9.27
C PHE A 70 -11.20 3.23 9.27
N VAL A 71 -11.75 3.48 8.08
CA VAL A 71 -13.19 3.50 7.81
C VAL A 71 -13.50 2.26 6.98
N SER A 72 -14.06 1.23 7.60
CA SER A 72 -14.16 -0.09 6.98
C SER A 72 -15.61 -0.52 6.82
N ASN A 73 -15.94 -1.07 5.64
CA ASN A 73 -17.28 -1.54 5.31
C ASN A 73 -17.21 -2.90 4.62
N TRP A 74 -17.46 -3.97 5.38
CA TRP A 74 -17.52 -5.34 4.85
C TRP A 74 -18.58 -5.50 3.76
N GLN A 75 -19.73 -4.83 3.89
CA GLN A 75 -20.86 -4.95 2.96
C GLN A 75 -20.64 -4.20 1.64
N SER A 76 -19.62 -3.36 1.55
CA SER A 76 -19.32 -2.61 0.33
C SER A 76 -19.06 -3.54 -0.84
N LYS A 77 -19.64 -3.21 -1.99
CA LYS A 77 -19.41 -3.88 -3.27
C LYS A 77 -18.23 -3.32 -4.05
N ILE A 78 -17.68 -2.20 -3.61
CA ILE A 78 -16.57 -1.52 -4.27
C ILE A 78 -15.30 -2.33 -4.07
N VAL A 79 -14.67 -2.75 -5.16
CA VAL A 79 -13.39 -3.46 -5.13
C VAL A 79 -12.26 -2.45 -5.06
N ASN A 80 -12.08 -1.83 -3.90
CA ASN A 80 -11.01 -0.83 -3.70
C ASN A 80 -10.71 -0.51 -2.24
N ILE A 81 -9.55 0.14 -2.00
CA ILE A 81 -9.15 0.77 -0.75
C ILE A 81 -8.67 2.18 -1.10
N TYR A 82 -8.85 3.15 -0.20
CA TYR A 82 -8.49 4.54 -0.45
C TYR A 82 -7.84 5.18 0.76
N ALA A 83 -6.73 5.88 0.56
CA ALA A 83 -6.14 6.78 1.54
C ALA A 83 -6.74 8.19 1.40
N LYS A 84 -7.07 8.82 2.52
CA LYS A 84 -7.63 10.19 2.56
C LYS A 84 -6.93 11.05 3.60
N LYS A 85 -6.58 12.28 3.24
CA LYS A 85 -6.06 13.32 4.12
C LYS A 85 -7.00 14.53 4.11
N GLU A 86 -7.66 14.79 5.21
CA GLU A 86 -8.47 15.99 5.42
C GLU A 86 -7.69 16.93 6.34
N LYS A 87 -7.38 18.16 5.85
CA LYS A 87 -6.53 19.10 6.58
C LYS A 87 -7.30 19.96 7.58
N VAL A 88 -8.56 20.26 7.32
CA VAL A 88 -9.36 21.24 8.07
C VAL A 88 -10.68 20.60 8.53
N PRO A 89 -11.11 20.85 9.78
CA PRO A 89 -10.45 21.62 10.83
C PRO A 89 -9.36 20.87 11.60
N TRP A 90 -9.22 19.55 11.40
CA TRP A 90 -8.26 18.66 12.06
C TRP A 90 -7.54 17.81 11.02
N ASN A 91 -6.28 17.51 11.24
CA ASN A 91 -5.53 16.55 10.44
C ASN A 91 -6.15 15.15 10.55
N LYS A 92 -7.23 14.90 9.81
CA LYS A 92 -7.92 13.63 9.79
C LYS A 92 -7.41 12.80 8.62
N TRP A 93 -6.73 11.71 8.94
CA TRP A 93 -6.21 10.78 7.95
C TRP A 93 -6.93 9.45 8.07
N THR A 94 -7.50 8.98 6.98
CA THR A 94 -8.27 7.74 6.99
C THR A 94 -7.83 6.83 5.85
N ILE A 95 -7.99 5.53 6.09
CA ILE A 95 -7.96 4.52 5.04
C ILE A 95 -9.35 3.91 5.00
N GLU A 96 -10.03 4.11 3.86
CA GLU A 96 -11.34 3.55 3.60
C GLU A 96 -11.18 2.16 2.98
N VAL A 97 -11.69 1.13 3.66
CA VAL A 97 -11.49 -0.27 3.30
C VAL A 97 -12.82 -0.90 2.93
N ASN A 98 -12.93 -1.33 1.68
CA ASN A 98 -14.13 -1.94 1.14
C ASN A 98 -14.01 -3.46 1.09
N GLY A 99 -15.02 -4.18 1.61
CA GLY A 99 -15.01 -5.63 1.73
C GLY A 99 -14.92 -6.38 0.40
N ALA A 100 -15.41 -5.78 -0.69
CA ALA A 100 -15.35 -6.43 -2.00
C ALA A 100 -13.91 -6.74 -2.46
N LEU A 101 -12.91 -5.93 -2.09
CA LEU A 101 -11.53 -6.28 -2.40
C LEU A 101 -11.09 -7.58 -1.70
N ALA A 102 -11.49 -7.78 -0.45
CA ALA A 102 -11.21 -9.01 0.30
C ALA A 102 -11.90 -10.26 -0.31
N ARG A 103 -12.95 -10.07 -1.09
CA ARG A 103 -13.66 -11.16 -1.79
C ARG A 103 -13.08 -11.52 -3.16
N ARG A 104 -12.00 -10.85 -3.61
CA ARG A 104 -11.30 -11.24 -4.83
C ARG A 104 -10.58 -12.57 -4.61
N VAL A 105 -10.86 -13.56 -5.47
CA VAL A 105 -10.30 -14.92 -5.36
C VAL A 105 -8.79 -14.97 -5.60
N GLU A 106 -8.27 -14.00 -6.33
CA GLU A 106 -6.85 -13.87 -6.65
C GLU A 106 -6.06 -13.27 -5.48
N LEU A 107 -6.75 -12.58 -4.55
CA LEU A 107 -6.11 -11.85 -3.47
C LEU A 107 -5.95 -12.71 -2.22
N SER A 108 -4.71 -13.04 -1.89
CA SER A 108 -4.39 -13.72 -0.63
C SER A 108 -4.55 -12.79 0.57
N LYS A 109 -4.65 -13.37 1.78
CA LYS A 109 -4.66 -12.61 3.05
C LYS A 109 -3.44 -11.69 3.18
N ASP A 110 -2.26 -12.20 2.83
CA ASP A 110 -1.03 -11.42 2.86
C ASP A 110 -1.02 -10.33 1.77
N GLY A 111 -1.60 -10.60 0.60
CA GLY A 111 -1.86 -9.59 -0.43
C GLY A 111 -2.80 -8.47 0.04
N PHE A 112 -3.81 -8.83 0.84
CA PHE A 112 -4.71 -7.82 1.43
C PHE A 112 -4.00 -6.96 2.48
N TYR A 113 -3.12 -7.55 3.34
CA TYR A 113 -2.24 -6.76 4.20
C TYR A 113 -1.37 -5.80 3.38
N LEU A 114 -0.84 -6.27 2.25
CA LEU A 114 0.02 -5.44 1.40
C LEU A 114 -0.77 -4.30 0.73
N ALA A 115 -2.03 -4.52 0.36
CA ALA A 115 -2.92 -3.46 -0.13
C ALA A 115 -3.16 -2.38 0.95
N LEU A 116 -3.37 -2.75 2.21
CA LEU A 116 -3.44 -1.78 3.31
C LEU A 116 -2.11 -1.04 3.50
N CYS A 117 -0.98 -1.74 3.36
CA CYS A 117 0.35 -1.16 3.41
C CYS A 117 0.60 -0.13 2.31
N HIS A 118 0.06 -0.36 1.11
CA HIS A 118 0.12 0.58 0.00
C HIS A 118 -0.62 1.88 0.35
N GLU A 119 -1.83 1.80 0.89
CA GLU A 119 -2.59 2.97 1.30
C GLU A 119 -1.92 3.74 2.46
N ILE A 120 -1.31 3.02 3.40
CA ILE A 120 -0.46 3.65 4.43
C ILE A 120 0.73 4.36 3.75
N GLY A 121 1.30 3.77 2.71
CA GLY A 121 2.37 4.36 1.90
C GLY A 121 1.98 5.70 1.29
N HIS A 122 0.76 5.87 0.79
CA HIS A 122 0.26 7.17 0.34
C HIS A 122 0.28 8.22 1.46
N LEU A 123 -0.02 7.82 2.68
CA LEU A 123 -0.07 8.75 3.80
C LEU A 123 1.32 9.14 4.31
N VAL A 124 2.26 8.18 4.40
CA VAL A 124 3.54 8.39 5.09
C VAL A 124 4.78 7.96 4.30
N GLY A 125 4.63 7.50 3.08
CA GLY A 125 5.75 6.99 2.25
C GLY A 125 6.74 8.06 1.75
N GLY A 126 6.40 9.34 1.86
CA GLY A 126 7.27 10.44 1.45
C GLY A 126 7.40 10.60 -0.08
N HIS A 127 8.49 11.24 -0.49
CA HIS A 127 8.75 11.55 -1.91
C HIS A 127 9.17 10.34 -2.76
N PRO A 128 8.82 10.37 -4.08
CA PRO A 128 8.10 11.43 -4.79
C PRO A 128 6.61 11.48 -4.44
N LEU A 129 6.07 12.69 -4.40
CA LEU A 129 4.63 12.91 -4.19
C LEU A 129 3.91 12.98 -5.54
N MET A 130 2.60 12.77 -5.52
CA MET A 130 1.73 13.13 -6.64
C MET A 130 1.62 14.66 -6.75
N ASP A 131 1.66 15.19 -7.97
CA ASP A 131 1.59 16.62 -8.23
C ASP A 131 0.39 17.27 -7.55
N TYR A 132 0.65 18.43 -6.94
CA TYR A 132 -0.36 19.23 -6.24
C TYR A 132 -1.03 18.52 -5.04
N THR A 133 -0.45 17.42 -4.57
CA THR A 133 -0.97 16.68 -3.42
C THR A 133 0.09 16.51 -2.33
N GLN A 134 -0.34 15.92 -1.20
CA GLN A 134 0.57 15.48 -0.13
C GLN A 134 0.63 13.95 -0.03
N TYR A 135 0.14 13.25 -1.02
CA TYR A 135 0.22 11.79 -1.09
C TYR A 135 1.50 11.37 -1.79
N SER A 136 2.14 10.32 -1.30
CA SER A 136 3.18 9.66 -2.06
C SER A 136 2.64 9.17 -3.40
N SER A 137 3.46 9.23 -4.44
CA SER A 137 3.10 8.66 -5.74
C SER A 137 2.82 7.16 -5.64
N GLU A 138 2.11 6.58 -6.60
CA GLU A 138 1.75 5.16 -6.62
C GLU A 138 2.97 4.25 -6.47
N GLY A 139 4.02 4.50 -7.24
CA GLY A 139 5.25 3.71 -7.13
C GLY A 139 5.96 3.90 -5.79
N GLN A 140 5.88 5.08 -5.16
CA GLN A 140 6.44 5.29 -3.83
C GLN A 140 5.61 4.60 -2.74
N ALA A 141 4.28 4.59 -2.88
CA ALA A 141 3.39 3.86 -1.98
C ALA A 141 3.64 2.34 -2.06
N ASP A 142 3.81 1.79 -3.26
CA ASP A 142 4.20 0.38 -3.49
C ASP A 142 5.56 0.07 -2.86
N TYR A 143 6.53 0.95 -3.07
CA TYR A 143 7.88 0.78 -2.50
C TYR A 143 7.85 0.79 -0.96
N TYR A 144 7.15 1.75 -0.35
CA TYR A 144 6.95 1.82 1.10
C TYR A 144 6.22 0.59 1.63
N ALA A 145 5.23 0.10 0.91
CA ALA A 145 4.43 -1.05 1.32
C ALA A 145 5.29 -2.26 1.67
N THR A 146 6.35 -2.52 0.92
CA THR A 146 7.24 -3.67 1.14
C THR A 146 8.50 -3.32 1.92
N HIS A 147 9.09 -2.15 1.66
CA HIS A 147 10.29 -1.71 2.38
C HIS A 147 10.04 -1.56 3.89
N VAL A 148 8.87 -1.03 4.27
CA VAL A 148 8.58 -0.65 5.66
C VAL A 148 7.40 -1.45 6.23
N CYS A 149 6.22 -1.32 5.61
CA CYS A 149 4.98 -1.79 6.21
C CYS A 149 4.92 -3.31 6.31
N ALA A 150 5.15 -4.03 5.22
CA ALA A 150 5.13 -5.49 5.21
C ALA A 150 6.17 -6.08 6.17
N ARG A 151 7.37 -5.48 6.27
CA ARG A 151 8.38 -5.91 7.25
C ARG A 151 7.89 -5.77 8.69
N LYS A 152 7.18 -4.69 9.01
CA LYS A 152 6.60 -4.53 10.36
C LYS A 152 5.51 -5.55 10.63
N ILE A 153 4.56 -5.71 9.71
CA ILE A 153 3.42 -6.60 9.85
C ILE A 153 3.86 -8.05 9.86
N PHE A 154 4.56 -8.51 8.83
CA PHE A 154 4.99 -9.90 8.71
C PHE A 154 6.10 -10.26 9.69
N GLY A 155 6.97 -9.31 10.05
CA GLY A 155 7.94 -9.50 11.12
C GLY A 155 7.27 -9.67 12.49
N ALA A 156 6.20 -8.93 12.79
CA ALA A 156 5.44 -9.15 14.03
C ALA A 156 4.73 -10.51 14.03
N MET A 157 4.18 -10.92 12.89
CA MET A 157 3.56 -12.25 12.73
C MET A 157 4.59 -13.38 12.87
N GLU A 158 5.76 -13.24 12.25
CA GLU A 158 6.84 -14.25 12.31
C GLU A 158 7.36 -14.41 13.73
N LYS A 159 7.48 -13.32 14.50
CA LYS A 159 7.84 -13.39 15.93
C LYS A 159 6.79 -14.11 16.78
N ALA A 160 5.49 -13.88 16.47
CA ALA A 160 4.40 -14.49 17.21
C ALA A 160 4.22 -15.99 16.89
N LYS A 161 4.37 -16.35 15.62
CA LYS A 161 4.23 -17.72 15.11
C LYS A 161 5.13 -17.90 13.89
N PRO A 162 6.37 -18.38 14.08
CA PRO A 162 7.30 -18.62 12.99
C PRO A 162 6.71 -19.55 11.92
N LEU A 163 6.93 -19.21 10.67
CA LEU A 163 6.58 -20.10 9.57
C LEU A 163 7.53 -21.29 9.58
N LEU A 164 6.98 -22.47 9.87
CA LEU A 164 7.70 -23.71 9.72
C LEU A 164 7.88 -24.00 8.23
N LYS A 165 8.98 -23.54 7.64
CA LYS A 165 9.38 -23.72 6.24
C LYS A 165 8.28 -23.37 5.23
N VAL A 166 8.37 -22.22 4.63
CA VAL A 166 7.63 -21.94 3.38
C VAL A 166 8.07 -22.99 2.35
N GLY A 167 7.14 -23.77 1.81
CA GLY A 167 7.44 -24.82 0.84
C GLY A 167 8.00 -24.32 -0.49
N VAL A 168 7.98 -22.99 -0.69
CA VAL A 168 8.50 -22.30 -1.86
C VAL A 168 9.75 -21.54 -1.45
N LYS A 169 10.91 -22.00 -1.90
CA LYS A 169 12.15 -21.22 -1.81
C LYS A 169 12.14 -20.18 -2.90
N ILE A 170 12.30 -18.93 -2.51
CA ILE A 170 12.53 -17.82 -3.44
C ILE A 170 14.01 -17.47 -3.34
N GLU A 171 14.78 -17.89 -4.32
CA GLU A 171 16.25 -17.74 -4.37
C GLU A 171 16.70 -16.31 -4.08
N LEU A 172 15.88 -15.32 -4.48
CA LEU A 172 16.14 -13.92 -4.22
C LEU A 172 16.19 -13.60 -2.71
N CYS A 173 15.31 -14.21 -1.90
CA CYS A 173 15.33 -14.03 -0.45
C CYS A 173 16.51 -14.74 0.20
N ASP A 174 16.83 -15.96 -0.26
CA ASP A 174 17.97 -16.73 0.26
C ASP A 174 19.31 -16.02 0.03
N LYS A 175 19.44 -15.32 -1.12
CA LYS A 175 20.66 -14.58 -1.47
C LYS A 175 20.82 -13.26 -0.73
N ASN A 176 19.74 -12.62 -0.31
CA ASN A 176 19.76 -11.26 0.23
C ASN A 176 19.56 -11.20 1.75
N PHE A 177 19.21 -12.31 2.40
CA PHE A 177 18.97 -12.35 3.84
C PHE A 177 19.64 -13.54 4.49
N ASP A 178 20.38 -13.29 5.58
CA ASP A 178 21.20 -14.29 6.26
C ASP A 178 20.40 -15.09 7.31
N THR A 179 19.32 -14.53 7.85
CA THR A 179 18.54 -15.18 8.91
C THR A 179 17.28 -15.83 8.37
N VAL A 180 16.89 -16.97 8.93
CA VAL A 180 15.60 -17.64 8.60
C VAL A 180 14.42 -16.70 8.83
N PHE A 181 14.48 -15.86 9.87
CA PHE A 181 13.46 -14.85 10.15
C PHE A 181 13.29 -13.88 8.98
N ASP A 182 14.38 -13.25 8.52
CA ASP A 182 14.33 -12.27 7.44
C ASP A 182 13.97 -12.93 6.09
N GLN A 183 14.47 -14.14 5.84
CA GLN A 183 14.07 -14.93 4.68
C GLN A 183 12.56 -15.22 4.67
N ASN A 184 11.99 -15.64 5.80
CA ASN A 184 10.55 -15.89 5.91
C ASN A 184 9.71 -14.62 5.70
N VAL A 185 10.12 -13.48 6.26
CA VAL A 185 9.49 -12.18 6.02
C VAL A 185 9.58 -11.81 4.54
N CYS A 186 10.73 -12.02 3.91
CA CYS A 186 10.93 -11.78 2.47
C CYS A 186 10.04 -12.68 1.62
N TYR A 187 10.02 -13.99 1.83
CA TYR A 187 9.17 -14.93 1.08
C TYR A 187 7.70 -14.53 1.16
N ARG A 188 7.24 -14.26 2.39
CA ARG A 188 5.87 -13.85 2.63
C ARG A 188 5.52 -12.56 1.91
N THR A 189 6.42 -11.58 1.94
CA THR A 189 6.24 -10.29 1.25
C THR A 189 6.19 -10.46 -0.26
N ILE A 190 7.08 -11.26 -0.86
CA ILE A 190 7.09 -11.50 -2.33
C ILE A 190 5.83 -12.24 -2.77
N LEU A 191 5.37 -13.24 -2.02
CA LEU A 191 4.11 -13.94 -2.34
C LEU A 191 2.89 -13.03 -2.20
N ALA A 192 2.86 -12.16 -1.20
CA ALA A 192 1.84 -11.13 -1.05
C ALA A 192 1.84 -10.15 -2.23
N ALA A 193 3.04 -9.70 -2.65
CA ALA A 193 3.23 -8.82 -3.79
C ALA A 193 2.75 -9.44 -5.10
N LYS A 194 3.09 -10.72 -5.33
CA LYS A 194 2.61 -11.45 -6.51
C LYS A 194 1.09 -11.56 -6.52
N SER A 195 0.47 -11.94 -5.40
CA SER A 195 -1.00 -12.04 -5.28
C SER A 195 -1.68 -10.68 -5.55
N LEU A 196 -1.15 -9.58 -5.01
CA LEU A 196 -1.72 -8.25 -5.24
C LEU A 196 -1.51 -7.80 -6.69
N ALA A 197 -0.35 -8.06 -7.29
CA ALA A 197 -0.07 -7.76 -8.70
C ALA A 197 -0.97 -8.58 -9.63
N ASP A 198 -1.22 -9.86 -9.35
CA ASP A 198 -2.15 -10.70 -10.12
C ASP A 198 -3.59 -10.17 -10.04
N THR A 199 -4.02 -9.75 -8.84
CA THR A 199 -5.34 -9.11 -8.67
C THR A 199 -5.48 -7.87 -9.54
N MET A 200 -4.45 -7.01 -9.59
CA MET A 200 -4.45 -5.82 -10.44
C MET A 200 -4.40 -6.16 -11.94
N TYR A 201 -3.59 -7.15 -12.31
CA TYR A 201 -3.52 -7.63 -13.68
C TYR A 201 -4.88 -8.07 -14.19
N ILE A 202 -5.60 -8.89 -13.43
CA ILE A 202 -6.92 -9.42 -13.79
C ILE A 202 -7.97 -8.30 -13.79
N ALA A 203 -8.01 -7.49 -12.73
CA ALA A 203 -8.98 -6.41 -12.60
C ALA A 203 -8.83 -5.35 -13.72
N ASN A 204 -7.61 -5.05 -14.13
CA ASN A 204 -7.31 -4.09 -15.19
C ASN A 204 -7.29 -4.71 -16.59
N LYS A 205 -7.60 -6.01 -16.72
CA LYS A 205 -7.61 -6.74 -18.01
C LYS A 205 -6.32 -6.54 -18.81
N GLN A 206 -5.18 -6.56 -18.13
CA GLN A 206 -3.88 -6.40 -18.77
C GLN A 206 -3.54 -7.66 -19.59
N THR A 207 -2.69 -7.52 -20.58
CA THR A 207 -2.36 -8.62 -21.51
C THR A 207 -1.21 -9.48 -21.01
N ARG A 208 -0.34 -8.95 -20.14
CA ARG A 208 0.83 -9.64 -19.60
C ARG A 208 0.67 -9.88 -18.11
N SER A 209 0.66 -11.14 -17.69
CA SER A 209 0.73 -11.53 -16.29
C SER A 209 2.06 -11.07 -15.67
N PRO A 210 2.06 -10.56 -14.44
CA PRO A 210 3.30 -10.21 -13.75
C PRO A 210 4.07 -11.48 -13.35
N GLU A 211 5.39 -11.51 -13.58
CA GLU A 211 6.26 -12.65 -13.29
C GLU A 211 7.46 -12.20 -12.44
N LEU A 212 7.91 -13.06 -11.51
CA LEU A 212 9.00 -12.74 -10.58
C LEU A 212 10.36 -12.61 -11.23
N ASP A 213 10.58 -13.30 -12.36
CA ASP A 213 11.85 -13.38 -13.08
C ASP A 213 11.87 -12.61 -14.41
N GLN A 214 10.81 -11.86 -14.70
CA GLN A 214 10.65 -11.10 -15.95
C GLN A 214 10.36 -9.62 -15.66
N PRO A 215 11.34 -8.86 -15.19
CA PRO A 215 11.12 -7.45 -14.83
C PRO A 215 10.66 -6.61 -16.03
N ASP A 216 9.97 -5.53 -15.75
CA ASP A 216 9.55 -4.56 -16.74
C ASP A 216 10.79 -3.84 -17.30
N THR A 217 10.90 -3.83 -18.62
CA THR A 217 12.04 -3.21 -19.33
C THR A 217 11.77 -1.76 -19.74
N TYR A 218 10.55 -1.26 -19.50
CA TYR A 218 10.21 0.12 -19.81
C TYR A 218 10.99 1.10 -18.92
N LYS A 219 11.36 2.25 -19.48
CA LYS A 219 12.06 3.30 -18.75
C LYS A 219 11.37 4.63 -18.94
N VAL A 220 10.88 5.21 -17.85
CA VAL A 220 10.29 6.54 -17.88
C VAL A 220 11.37 7.62 -18.01
N LYS A 221 11.04 8.73 -18.67
CA LYS A 221 11.91 9.91 -18.75
C LYS A 221 11.72 10.87 -17.57
N LEU A 222 10.54 10.85 -16.97
CA LEU A 222 10.16 11.60 -15.77
C LEU A 222 9.46 10.62 -14.84
N THR A 223 9.62 10.81 -13.55
CA THR A 223 8.95 9.97 -12.54
C THR A 223 7.45 9.94 -12.78
N TYR A 224 6.92 8.76 -13.02
CA TYR A 224 5.50 8.54 -13.24
C TYR A 224 4.78 8.41 -11.90
N GLN A 225 3.73 9.17 -11.70
CA GLN A 225 3.13 9.33 -10.38
C GLN A 225 1.86 8.51 -10.19
N LEU A 226 1.26 8.04 -11.29
CA LEU A 226 0.01 7.29 -11.29
C LEU A 226 0.25 5.77 -11.36
N HIS A 227 -0.84 5.01 -11.52
CA HIS A 227 -0.79 3.56 -11.57
C HIS A 227 -0.01 3.03 -12.77
N THR A 228 0.99 2.24 -12.49
CA THR A 228 1.80 1.52 -13.48
C THR A 228 1.20 0.14 -13.79
N PRO A 229 1.65 -0.52 -14.88
CA PRO A 229 1.29 -1.91 -15.14
C PRO A 229 1.65 -2.83 -13.96
N ALA A 230 0.91 -3.94 -13.82
CA ALA A 230 1.08 -4.89 -12.71
C ALA A 230 2.51 -5.43 -12.58
N GLN A 231 3.23 -5.63 -13.70
CA GLN A 231 4.64 -6.03 -13.67
C GLN A 231 5.52 -4.98 -13.01
N CYS A 232 5.38 -3.71 -13.40
CA CYS A 232 6.15 -2.63 -12.81
C CYS A 232 5.87 -2.48 -11.30
N ARG A 233 4.63 -2.69 -10.87
CA ARG A 233 4.27 -2.73 -9.45
C ARG A 233 4.93 -3.90 -8.72
N LEU A 234 4.91 -5.11 -9.31
CA LEU A 234 5.60 -6.27 -8.74
C LEU A 234 7.10 -6.02 -8.57
N ASP A 235 7.74 -5.46 -9.59
CA ASP A 235 9.17 -5.10 -9.53
C ASP A 235 9.45 -4.06 -8.43
N THR A 236 8.51 -3.14 -8.22
CA THR A 236 8.60 -2.10 -7.18
C THR A 236 8.48 -2.71 -5.78
N TYR A 237 7.57 -3.65 -5.57
CA TYR A 237 7.46 -4.41 -4.33
C TYR A 237 8.73 -5.21 -4.03
N ILE A 238 9.29 -5.88 -5.06
CA ILE A 238 10.56 -6.61 -4.92
C ILE A 238 11.70 -5.65 -4.56
N ALA A 239 11.81 -4.52 -5.24
CA ALA A 239 12.82 -3.52 -4.95
C ALA A 239 12.72 -2.98 -3.50
N GLY A 240 11.50 -2.79 -3.00
CA GLY A 240 11.25 -2.33 -1.64
C GLY A 240 11.69 -3.34 -0.59
N ILE A 241 11.32 -4.63 -0.72
CA ILE A 241 11.72 -5.64 0.27
C ILE A 241 13.23 -5.87 0.31
N LEU A 242 13.93 -5.65 -0.80
CA LEU A 242 15.37 -5.80 -0.87
C LEU A 242 16.15 -4.57 -0.38
N CYS A 243 15.47 -3.48 -0.02
CA CYS A 243 16.13 -2.30 0.52
C CYS A 243 16.53 -2.53 1.99
N ASP A 244 17.82 -2.39 2.31
CA ASP A 244 18.39 -2.57 3.63
C ASP A 244 18.40 -1.29 4.49
N LYS A 245 18.06 -0.14 3.90
CA LYS A 245 18.03 1.12 4.63
C LYS A 245 16.95 1.15 5.70
N LEU A 246 17.34 1.66 6.87
CA LEU A 246 16.40 1.87 7.97
C LEU A 246 15.48 3.05 7.67
N TRP A 247 14.21 2.88 8.03
CA TRP A 247 13.18 3.91 7.93
C TRP A 247 12.98 4.61 9.29
N ASP A 248 12.93 5.94 9.27
CA ASP A 248 12.60 6.73 10.46
C ASP A 248 11.07 6.97 10.52
N ASP A 249 10.39 6.26 11.40
CA ASP A 249 8.94 6.41 11.60
C ASP A 249 8.51 7.74 12.25
N LYS A 250 9.47 8.54 12.73
CA LYS A 250 9.18 9.81 13.41
C LYS A 250 8.96 10.95 12.42
N ARG A 251 9.31 10.75 11.16
CA ARG A 251 9.26 11.79 10.13
C ARG A 251 8.71 11.21 8.83
N ILE A 252 7.84 11.99 8.17
CA ILE A 252 7.53 11.74 6.76
C ILE A 252 8.72 12.26 5.97
N PRO A 253 9.42 11.42 5.21
CA PRO A 253 10.59 11.86 4.44
C PRO A 253 10.20 12.92 3.41
N THR A 254 10.86 14.07 3.49
CA THR A 254 10.73 15.15 2.50
C THR A 254 11.67 14.96 1.32
N GLU A 255 12.69 14.08 1.46
CA GLU A 255 13.71 13.82 0.44
C GLU A 255 14.01 12.32 0.30
N HIS A 256 14.76 11.98 -0.75
CA HIS A 256 15.09 10.61 -1.17
C HIS A 256 16.02 9.82 -0.21
N ASN A 257 16.37 10.36 0.95
CA ASN A 257 17.46 9.85 1.79
C ASN A 257 17.14 8.54 2.54
N ALA A 258 15.86 8.20 2.68
CA ALA A 258 15.41 7.02 3.45
C ALA A 258 15.14 5.79 2.57
N VAL A 259 15.49 5.82 1.30
CA VAL A 259 15.21 4.74 0.35
C VAL A 259 16.46 4.33 -0.42
N CYS A 260 16.50 3.08 -0.84
CA CYS A 260 17.55 2.59 -1.70
C CYS A 260 17.43 3.18 -3.12
N ARG A 261 18.55 3.22 -3.85
CA ARG A 261 18.56 3.72 -5.23
C ARG A 261 18.04 2.72 -6.26
N ASN A 262 17.48 1.60 -5.82
CA ASN A 262 17.05 0.48 -6.65
C ASN A 262 15.58 0.57 -7.10
N ARG A 263 14.96 1.76 -7.04
CA ARG A 263 13.60 1.94 -7.57
C ARG A 263 13.55 1.60 -9.06
N PRO A 264 12.55 0.81 -9.52
CA PRO A 264 12.46 0.43 -10.93
C PRO A 264 12.28 1.61 -11.88
N ALA A 265 13.03 1.57 -12.99
CA ALA A 265 12.99 2.62 -14.00
C ALA A 265 11.65 2.67 -14.77
N CYS A 266 10.78 1.67 -14.60
CA CYS A 266 9.45 1.66 -15.22
C CYS A 266 8.50 2.72 -14.66
N TRP A 267 8.82 3.30 -13.49
CA TRP A 267 8.07 4.44 -12.95
C TRP A 267 8.96 5.57 -12.40
N TYR A 268 10.20 5.26 -12.00
CA TYR A 268 11.09 6.21 -11.34
C TYR A 268 12.22 6.67 -12.27
N ALA A 269 12.34 7.98 -12.42
CA ALA A 269 13.49 8.65 -13.03
C ALA A 269 14.22 9.41 -11.92
N PRO A 270 15.53 9.11 -11.65
CA PRO A 270 16.31 9.74 -10.59
C PRO A 270 16.60 11.22 -10.86
#